data_542bad018c1fc6f6ca82190c786e4b10
#
_entry.id   542bad018c1fc6f6ca82190c786e4b10
#
_cell.length_a   1.000
_cell.length_b   1.000
_cell.length_c   1.000
_cell.angle_alpha   90.00
_cell.angle_beta   90.00
_cell.angle_gamma   90.00
#
_symmetry.space_group_name_H-M   'P 1'
#
loop_
_entity.id
_entity.type
_entity.pdbx_description
1 polymer ?
#
loop_
_entity_poly.entity_id
_entity_poly.type
_entity_poly.pdbx_seq_one_letter_code
_entity_poly.pdbx_strand_id
1 'polypeptide(L)'
;ERLLEITSDDLNIILEIGIELSGTANRPYLFFDEIQNIDGWEKFVRRMADMKYRIDITGSNSKMLSNEIASTLGGRFVILNVYPYSFSEYLVANHKDKNYLNVISTKDRAEVLSLYHEYITYGAFPELVDIRNKRSFLNSIYQTVYLGDIITRNKITNDFAVRLILKKIAESRTPFANLRRG
;
A
#
# COMPACT_ATOMS: atom_id res chain seq x y z
N GLU A 1 -21.66 19.81 4.37
CA GLU A 1 -21.11 19.56 3.01
C GLU A 1 -21.26 18.08 2.72
N ARG A 2 -22.23 17.72 1.88
CA ARG A 2 -22.31 16.37 1.32
C ARG A 2 -21.11 16.23 0.38
N LEU A 3 -20.13 15.43 0.76
CA LEU A 3 -19.19 14.84 -0.20
C LEU A 3 -20.07 14.14 -1.24
N LEU A 4 -20.06 14.61 -2.47
CA LEU A 4 -20.70 13.96 -3.61
C LEU A 4 -20.13 12.56 -3.68
N GLU A 5 -20.94 11.53 -3.48
CA GLU A 5 -20.53 10.15 -3.68
C GLU A 5 -20.28 9.98 -5.18
N ILE A 6 -19.00 9.86 -5.54
CA ILE A 6 -18.58 9.61 -6.92
C ILE A 6 -19.04 8.21 -7.30
N THR A 7 -19.72 8.10 -8.42
CA THR A 7 -20.24 6.85 -8.99
C THR A 7 -19.40 6.42 -10.21
N SER A 8 -19.62 5.21 -10.69
CA SER A 8 -18.98 4.74 -11.93
C SER A 8 -19.38 5.57 -13.17
N ASP A 9 -20.52 6.24 -13.15
CA ASP A 9 -20.95 7.12 -14.25
C ASP A 9 -20.17 8.42 -14.25
N ASP A 10 -19.83 8.95 -13.07
CA ASP A 10 -19.00 10.14 -12.92
C ASP A 10 -17.57 9.92 -13.45
N LEU A 11 -17.05 8.68 -13.37
CA LEU A 11 -15.75 8.32 -13.96
C LEU A 11 -15.72 8.55 -15.49
N ASN A 12 -16.85 8.40 -16.19
CA ASN A 12 -16.92 8.70 -17.62
C ASN A 12 -16.80 10.18 -17.88
N ILE A 13 -17.51 10.99 -17.11
CA ILE A 13 -17.48 12.44 -17.21
C ILE A 13 -16.08 12.97 -16.91
N ILE A 14 -15.44 12.44 -15.87
CA ILE A 14 -14.05 12.80 -15.50
C ILE A 14 -13.09 12.46 -16.65
N LEU A 15 -13.25 11.29 -17.27
CA LEU A 15 -12.42 10.87 -18.40
C LEU A 15 -12.63 11.81 -19.62
N GLU A 16 -13.87 12.13 -19.96
CA GLU A 16 -14.19 13.03 -21.08
C GLU A 16 -13.56 14.41 -20.86
N ILE A 17 -13.74 15.00 -19.68
CA ILE A 17 -13.12 16.28 -19.32
C ILE A 17 -11.59 16.18 -19.38
N GLY A 18 -11.00 15.09 -18.85
CA GLY A 18 -9.56 14.88 -18.89
C GLY A 18 -9.01 14.80 -20.31
N ILE A 19 -9.70 14.15 -21.23
CA ILE A 19 -9.33 14.10 -22.66
C ILE A 19 -9.43 15.47 -23.30
N GLU A 20 -10.52 16.19 -23.05
CA GLU A 20 -10.71 17.56 -23.56
C GLU A 20 -9.58 18.51 -23.11
N LEU A 21 -9.28 18.49 -21.82
CA LEU A 21 -8.23 19.35 -21.25
C LEU A 21 -6.82 18.99 -21.73
N SER A 22 -6.57 17.70 -21.98
CA SER A 22 -5.24 17.25 -22.43
C SER A 22 -4.93 17.61 -23.89
N GLY A 23 -5.95 17.84 -24.71
CA GLY A 23 -5.80 18.17 -26.13
C GLY A 23 -5.03 17.15 -26.95
N THR A 24 -4.80 15.95 -26.42
CA THR A 24 -3.98 14.91 -27.06
C THR A 24 -4.84 13.98 -27.90
N ALA A 25 -4.38 13.71 -29.13
CA ALA A 25 -4.95 12.66 -29.98
C ALA A 25 -4.68 11.24 -29.46
N ASN A 26 -3.77 11.10 -28.50
CA ASN A 26 -3.40 9.82 -27.94
C ASN A 26 -4.23 9.50 -26.69
N ARG A 27 -4.53 8.22 -26.48
CA ARG A 27 -5.20 7.75 -25.28
C ARG A 27 -4.35 8.05 -24.05
N PRO A 28 -4.89 8.74 -23.03
CA PRO A 28 -4.15 9.02 -21.81
C PRO A 28 -3.87 7.73 -21.00
N TYR A 29 -2.83 7.78 -20.19
CA TYR A 29 -2.65 6.84 -19.07
C TYR A 29 -3.63 7.19 -17.97
N LEU A 30 -4.28 6.20 -17.40
CA LEU A 30 -5.24 6.37 -16.32
C LEU A 30 -4.66 5.81 -15.03
N PHE A 31 -4.59 6.65 -14.02
CA PHE A 31 -4.16 6.27 -12.67
C PHE A 31 -5.31 6.50 -11.71
N PHE A 32 -5.76 5.44 -11.05
CA PHE A 32 -6.81 5.51 -10.05
C PHE A 32 -6.27 5.06 -8.70
N ASP A 33 -6.31 5.98 -7.75
CA ASP A 33 -5.91 5.70 -6.37
C ASP A 33 -7.13 5.40 -5.52
N GLU A 34 -7.04 4.34 -4.68
CA GLU A 34 -8.13 3.88 -3.80
C GLU A 34 -9.49 3.69 -4.53
N ILE A 35 -9.45 3.15 -5.76
CA ILE A 35 -10.63 3.06 -6.65
C ILE A 35 -11.76 2.20 -6.06
N GLN A 36 -11.46 1.29 -5.11
CA GLN A 36 -12.47 0.46 -4.45
C GLN A 36 -13.48 1.26 -3.63
N ASN A 37 -13.28 2.55 -3.46
CA ASN A 37 -14.24 3.44 -2.83
C ASN A 37 -15.39 3.86 -3.77
N ILE A 38 -15.32 3.51 -5.05
CA ILE A 38 -16.33 3.83 -6.07
C ILE A 38 -17.07 2.56 -6.45
N ASP A 39 -18.37 2.50 -6.20
CA ASP A 39 -19.17 1.35 -6.56
C ASP A 39 -19.23 1.15 -8.09
N GLY A 40 -19.00 -0.09 -8.53
CA GLY A 40 -19.05 -0.45 -9.96
C GLY A 40 -17.83 -0.05 -10.80
N TRP A 41 -16.74 0.37 -10.15
CA TRP A 41 -15.49 0.75 -10.81
C TRP A 41 -14.93 -0.37 -11.71
N GLU A 42 -15.13 -1.64 -11.37
CA GLU A 42 -14.60 -2.80 -12.11
C GLU A 42 -15.14 -2.84 -13.54
N LYS A 43 -16.43 -2.49 -13.72
CA LYS A 43 -17.06 -2.43 -15.05
C LYS A 43 -16.46 -1.31 -15.89
N PHE A 44 -16.20 -0.16 -15.28
CA PHE A 44 -15.54 0.96 -15.93
C PHE A 44 -14.13 0.58 -16.37
N VAL A 45 -13.30 0.07 -15.46
CA VAL A 45 -11.92 -0.33 -15.74
C VAL A 45 -11.86 -1.40 -16.84
N ARG A 46 -12.73 -2.41 -16.76
CA ARG A 46 -12.82 -3.44 -17.80
C ARG A 46 -13.11 -2.85 -19.17
N ARG A 47 -14.10 -1.96 -19.28
CA ARG A 47 -14.42 -1.28 -20.53
C ARG A 47 -13.26 -0.47 -21.07
N MET A 48 -12.57 0.28 -20.22
CA MET A 48 -11.40 1.06 -20.61
C MET A 48 -10.25 0.15 -21.07
N ALA A 49 -10.03 -0.98 -20.42
CA ALA A 49 -9.04 -1.97 -20.86
C ALA A 49 -9.40 -2.58 -22.22
N ASP A 50 -10.68 -2.89 -22.46
CA ASP A 50 -11.15 -3.35 -23.77
C ASP A 50 -10.93 -2.28 -24.88
N MET A 51 -11.06 -1.01 -24.53
CA MET A 51 -10.74 0.14 -25.39
C MET A 51 -9.23 0.41 -25.50
N LYS A 52 -8.37 -0.44 -24.91
CA LYS A 52 -6.90 -0.35 -24.95
C LYS A 52 -6.31 0.87 -24.25
N TYR A 53 -6.96 1.38 -23.23
CA TYR A 53 -6.31 2.29 -22.29
C TYR A 53 -5.28 1.55 -21.43
N ARG A 54 -4.23 2.25 -21.04
CA ARG A 54 -3.30 1.79 -20.01
C ARG A 54 -3.80 2.31 -18.68
N ILE A 55 -3.97 1.39 -17.73
CA ILE A 55 -4.64 1.69 -16.46
C ILE A 55 -3.84 1.07 -15.34
N ASP A 56 -3.44 1.91 -14.39
CA ASP A 56 -2.89 1.48 -13.11
C ASP A 56 -3.89 1.84 -12.01
N ILE A 57 -4.17 0.89 -11.16
CA ILE A 57 -5.09 1.06 -10.03
C ILE A 57 -4.39 0.70 -8.74
N THR A 58 -4.63 1.47 -7.71
CA THR A 58 -4.21 1.14 -6.35
C THR A 58 -5.40 0.88 -5.46
N GLY A 59 -5.16 0.18 -4.37
CA GLY A 59 -6.15 -0.05 -3.34
C GLY A 59 -5.58 -0.82 -2.16
N SER A 60 -5.94 -0.39 -0.97
CA SER A 60 -5.47 -0.96 0.29
C SER A 60 -6.30 -2.13 0.80
N ASN A 61 -7.39 -2.47 0.10
CA ASN A 61 -8.37 -3.44 0.59
C ASN A 61 -8.15 -4.84 0.03
N SER A 62 -8.24 -5.86 0.89
CA SER A 62 -8.27 -7.28 0.50
C SER A 62 -9.36 -7.63 -0.53
N LYS A 63 -10.41 -6.81 -0.64
CA LYS A 63 -11.41 -6.92 -1.71
C LYS A 63 -10.79 -6.77 -3.10
N MET A 64 -9.72 -5.98 -3.25
CA MET A 64 -8.98 -5.86 -4.51
C MET A 64 -8.30 -7.17 -4.94
N LEU A 65 -8.07 -8.08 -4.01
CA LEU A 65 -7.45 -9.39 -4.23
C LEU A 65 -8.49 -10.51 -4.36
N SER A 66 -9.78 -10.18 -4.35
CA SER A 66 -10.84 -11.18 -4.38
C SER A 66 -10.93 -11.87 -5.76
N ASN A 67 -11.34 -13.13 -5.75
CA ASN A 67 -11.65 -13.89 -6.96
C ASN A 67 -12.74 -13.22 -7.80
N GLU A 68 -13.59 -12.40 -7.19
CA GLU A 68 -14.64 -11.62 -7.86
C GLU A 68 -14.06 -10.58 -8.81
N ILE A 69 -13.01 -9.86 -8.37
CA ILE A 69 -12.30 -8.91 -9.23
C ILE A 69 -11.60 -9.64 -10.37
N ALA A 70 -10.93 -10.76 -10.07
CA ALA A 70 -10.29 -11.58 -11.09
C ALA A 70 -11.29 -12.03 -12.16
N SER A 71 -12.50 -12.42 -11.77
CA SER A 71 -13.55 -12.83 -12.70
C SER A 71 -14.10 -11.65 -13.49
N THR A 72 -14.34 -10.52 -12.85
CA THR A 72 -14.92 -9.31 -13.49
C THR A 72 -13.95 -8.70 -14.48
N LEU A 73 -12.66 -8.61 -14.16
CA LEU A 73 -11.64 -8.10 -15.08
C LEU A 73 -11.21 -9.12 -16.14
N GLY A 74 -11.64 -10.38 -16.01
CA GLY A 74 -11.43 -11.41 -17.02
C GLY A 74 -9.98 -11.74 -17.32
N GLY A 75 -9.11 -11.70 -16.29
CA GLY A 75 -7.68 -12.01 -16.43
C GLY A 75 -6.85 -10.96 -17.17
N ARG A 76 -7.40 -9.76 -17.41
CA ARG A 76 -6.73 -8.66 -18.15
C ARG A 76 -5.95 -7.73 -17.24
N PHE A 77 -5.36 -8.24 -16.17
CA PHE A 77 -4.60 -7.44 -15.22
C PHE A 77 -3.37 -8.21 -14.72
N VAL A 78 -2.42 -7.47 -14.23
CA VAL A 78 -1.24 -7.97 -13.52
C VAL A 78 -1.23 -7.37 -12.13
N ILE A 79 -1.06 -8.22 -11.12
CA ILE A 79 -0.95 -7.76 -9.74
C ILE A 79 0.52 -7.44 -9.46
N LEU A 80 0.77 -6.21 -9.05
CA LEU A 80 2.07 -5.76 -8.55
C LEU A 80 1.95 -5.58 -7.03
N ASN A 81 2.63 -6.46 -6.29
CA ASN A 81 2.71 -6.32 -4.83
C ASN A 81 3.84 -5.36 -4.47
N VAL A 82 3.50 -4.28 -3.78
CA VAL A 82 4.48 -3.33 -3.25
C VAL A 82 4.66 -3.61 -1.77
N TYR A 83 5.88 -3.96 -1.39
CA TYR A 83 6.26 -4.25 -0.01
C TYR A 83 7.11 -3.12 0.57
N PRO A 84 7.18 -3.00 1.90
CA PRO A 84 8.23 -2.20 2.53
C PRO A 84 9.62 -2.65 2.06
N TYR A 85 10.63 -1.78 2.17
CA TYR A 85 11.98 -2.10 1.74
C TYR A 85 12.51 -3.39 2.37
N SER A 86 13.12 -4.24 1.57
CA SER A 86 14.08 -5.23 2.06
C SER A 86 15.28 -4.53 2.66
N PHE A 87 16.08 -5.21 3.48
CA PHE A 87 17.27 -4.58 4.06
C PHE A 87 18.27 -4.11 2.99
N SER A 88 18.38 -4.82 1.87
CA SER A 88 19.21 -4.39 0.75
C SER A 88 18.70 -3.11 0.08
N GLU A 89 17.40 -2.96 -0.10
CA GLU A 89 16.79 -1.73 -0.62
C GLU A 89 16.91 -0.58 0.39
N TYR A 90 16.76 -0.87 1.68
CA TYR A 90 16.97 0.11 2.74
C TYR A 90 18.41 0.64 2.77
N LEU A 91 19.41 -0.22 2.54
CA LEU A 91 20.80 0.21 2.41
C LEU A 91 21.01 1.14 1.21
N VAL A 92 20.45 0.78 0.05
CA VAL A 92 20.51 1.63 -1.15
C VAL A 92 19.84 2.99 -0.92
N ALA A 93 18.67 3.00 -0.29
CA ALA A 93 17.94 4.23 0.04
C ALA A 93 18.73 5.12 1.02
N ASN A 94 19.57 4.55 1.88
CA ASN A 94 20.50 5.28 2.75
C ASN A 94 21.85 5.61 2.07
N HIS A 95 21.88 5.66 0.72
CA HIS A 95 23.08 5.96 -0.06
C HIS A 95 24.22 4.97 0.13
N LYS A 96 23.90 3.73 0.48
CA LYS A 96 24.85 2.62 0.56
C LYS A 96 24.69 1.76 -0.68
N ASP A 97 25.76 1.61 -1.40
CA ASP A 97 25.77 0.82 -2.60
C ASP A 97 25.67 -0.70 -2.31
N LYS A 98 25.33 -1.51 -3.32
CA LYS A 98 25.19 -2.97 -3.16
C LYS A 98 26.50 -3.66 -2.73
N ASN A 99 27.65 -3.02 -2.96
CA ASN A 99 28.95 -3.53 -2.51
C ASN A 99 29.14 -3.44 -0.99
N TYR A 100 28.29 -2.68 -0.29
CA TYR A 100 28.36 -2.56 1.15
C TYR A 100 28.14 -3.88 1.91
N LEU A 101 27.52 -4.87 1.28
CA LEU A 101 27.38 -6.20 1.86
C LEU A 101 28.69 -7.01 1.79
N ASN A 102 29.64 -6.62 0.95
CA ASN A 102 30.99 -7.20 0.84
C ASN A 102 32.04 -6.42 1.66
N VAL A 103 31.63 -5.99 2.82
CA VAL A 103 32.32 -5.05 3.70
C VAL A 103 33.71 -5.53 4.12
N ILE A 104 34.71 -4.72 3.81
CA ILE A 104 36.11 -5.02 4.09
C ILE A 104 36.60 -4.31 5.36
N SER A 105 36.08 -3.12 5.68
CA SER A 105 36.56 -2.33 6.81
C SER A 105 35.69 -2.48 8.07
N THR A 106 36.32 -2.37 9.25
CA THR A 106 35.63 -2.38 10.54
C THR A 106 34.60 -1.22 10.68
N LYS A 107 34.94 -0.07 10.09
CA LYS A 107 34.08 1.10 10.09
C LYS A 107 32.79 0.84 9.31
N ASP A 108 32.91 0.32 8.09
CA ASP A 108 31.75 0.04 7.24
C ASP A 108 30.85 -1.01 7.90
N ARG A 109 31.46 -2.03 8.52
CA ARG A 109 30.72 -3.05 9.25
C ARG A 109 29.90 -2.46 10.40
N ALA A 110 30.47 -1.51 11.15
CA ALA A 110 29.77 -0.83 12.22
C ALA A 110 28.59 0.02 11.68
N GLU A 111 28.76 0.70 10.55
CA GLU A 111 27.70 1.46 9.91
C GLU A 111 26.56 0.56 9.42
N VAL A 112 26.86 -0.54 8.72
CA VAL A 112 25.84 -1.50 8.28
C VAL A 112 25.10 -2.10 9.46
N LEU A 113 25.81 -2.44 10.56
CA LEU A 113 25.17 -2.94 11.77
C LEU A 113 24.26 -1.91 12.42
N SER A 114 24.64 -0.65 12.43
CA SER A 114 23.81 0.46 12.92
C SER A 114 22.53 0.60 12.10
N LEU A 115 22.63 0.58 10.76
CA LEU A 115 21.47 0.61 9.87
C LEU A 115 20.58 -0.62 10.02
N TYR A 116 21.18 -1.79 10.27
CA TYR A 116 20.42 -3.00 10.53
C TYR A 116 19.62 -2.92 11.84
N HIS A 117 20.19 -2.39 12.90
CA HIS A 117 19.48 -2.15 14.15
C HIS A 117 18.35 -1.15 13.98
N GLU A 118 18.57 -0.11 13.20
CA GLU A 118 17.54 0.88 12.87
C GLU A 118 16.40 0.25 12.07
N TYR A 119 16.73 -0.51 11.03
CA TYR A 119 15.79 -1.26 10.20
C TYR A 119 14.91 -2.21 11.02
N ILE A 120 15.50 -2.99 11.94
CA ILE A 120 14.73 -3.89 12.81
C ILE A 120 13.86 -3.11 13.80
N THR A 121 14.35 -1.97 14.30
CA THR A 121 13.66 -1.20 15.34
C THR A 121 12.47 -0.44 14.81
N TYR A 122 12.61 0.18 13.63
CA TYR A 122 11.59 1.07 13.07
C TYR A 122 10.87 0.51 11.85
N GLY A 123 11.35 -0.60 11.31
CA GLY A 123 10.79 -1.17 10.08
C GLY A 123 11.34 -0.53 8.81
N ALA A 124 10.65 -0.77 7.73
CA ALA A 124 11.16 -0.56 6.39
C ALA A 124 10.25 0.27 5.48
N PHE A 125 9.38 1.10 6.05
CA PHE A 125 8.63 2.05 5.25
C PHE A 125 9.58 3.03 4.55
N PRO A 126 9.42 3.27 3.24
CA PRO A 126 10.31 4.15 2.48
C PRO A 126 10.48 5.54 3.10
N GLU A 127 9.41 6.11 3.63
CA GLU A 127 9.38 7.44 4.25
C GLU A 127 10.29 7.54 5.47
N LEU A 128 10.57 6.42 6.14
CA LEU A 128 11.41 6.42 7.34
C LEU A 128 12.88 6.73 7.07
N VAL A 129 13.31 6.67 5.81
CA VAL A 129 14.69 7.03 5.44
C VAL A 129 14.98 8.50 5.74
N ASP A 130 14.04 9.38 5.40
CA ASP A 130 14.20 10.83 5.50
C ASP A 130 13.64 11.44 6.79
N ILE A 131 12.86 10.68 7.56
CA ILE A 131 12.18 11.18 8.75
C ILE A 131 13.09 11.09 9.97
N ARG A 132 13.32 12.22 10.63
CA ARG A 132 14.11 12.29 11.88
C ARG A 132 13.38 11.62 13.06
N ASN A 133 12.09 11.91 13.22
CA ASN A 133 11.29 11.36 14.32
C ASN A 133 10.48 10.15 13.85
N LYS A 134 11.16 9.04 13.60
CA LYS A 134 10.58 7.80 13.12
C LYS A 134 9.46 7.25 14.02
N ARG A 135 9.64 7.38 15.34
CA ARG A 135 8.65 6.92 16.32
C ARG A 135 7.32 7.68 16.23
N SER A 136 7.39 9.00 16.07
CA SER A 136 6.18 9.83 15.90
C SER A 136 5.45 9.49 14.60
N PHE A 137 6.19 9.31 13.53
CA PHE A 137 5.64 8.89 12.25
C PHE A 137 4.93 7.52 12.33
N LEU A 138 5.58 6.53 12.90
CA LEU A 138 4.98 5.20 13.09
C LEU A 138 3.74 5.23 13.99
N ASN A 139 3.75 6.07 15.03
CA ASN A 139 2.57 6.27 15.86
C ASN A 139 1.41 6.89 15.06
N SER A 140 1.70 7.84 14.16
CA SER A 140 0.67 8.42 13.30
C SER A 140 0.07 7.39 12.35
N ILE A 141 0.91 6.58 11.68
CA ILE A 141 0.44 5.47 10.84
C ILE A 141 -0.40 4.48 11.65
N TYR A 142 0.10 4.08 12.83
CA TYR A 142 -0.64 3.17 13.70
C TYR A 142 -2.01 3.72 14.05
N GLN A 143 -2.11 5.01 14.42
CA GLN A 143 -3.39 5.64 14.75
C GLN A 143 -4.33 5.69 13.53
N THR A 144 -3.81 6.03 12.36
CA THR A 144 -4.61 6.07 11.13
C THR A 144 -5.16 4.69 10.77
N VAL A 145 -4.31 3.67 10.75
CA VAL A 145 -4.72 2.29 10.44
C VAL A 145 -5.64 1.73 11.53
N TYR A 146 -5.30 1.94 12.81
CA TYR A 146 -6.08 1.41 13.93
C TYR A 146 -7.44 2.04 14.03
N LEU A 147 -7.51 3.38 14.04
CA LEU A 147 -8.79 4.10 14.20
C LEU A 147 -9.59 4.13 12.91
N GLY A 148 -8.95 4.38 11.77
CA GLY A 148 -9.61 4.49 10.48
C GLY A 148 -10.00 3.13 9.91
N ASP A 149 -9.02 2.30 9.59
CA ASP A 149 -9.25 1.08 8.83
C ASP A 149 -9.80 -0.07 9.67
N ILE A 150 -9.38 -0.21 10.93
CA ILE A 150 -9.83 -1.31 11.77
C ILE A 150 -11.13 -0.92 12.49
N ILE A 151 -11.11 0.13 13.29
CA ILE A 151 -12.25 0.47 14.15
C ILE A 151 -13.41 1.07 13.36
N THR A 152 -13.19 2.17 12.66
CA THR A 152 -14.25 2.94 11.99
C THR A 152 -14.84 2.17 10.82
N ARG A 153 -14.00 1.65 9.92
CA ARG A 153 -14.45 0.92 8.73
C ARG A 153 -15.25 -0.33 9.07
N ASN A 154 -14.87 -1.06 10.12
CA ASN A 154 -15.56 -2.28 10.54
C ASN A 154 -16.62 -2.03 11.65
N LYS A 155 -16.88 -0.78 12.01
CA LYS A 155 -17.86 -0.38 13.03
C LYS A 155 -17.68 -1.13 14.37
N ILE A 156 -16.43 -1.32 14.76
CA ILE A 156 -16.09 -2.08 15.97
C ILE A 156 -16.40 -1.21 17.19
N THR A 157 -17.24 -1.73 18.09
CA THR A 157 -17.63 -1.06 19.32
C THR A 157 -16.71 -1.41 20.51
N ASN A 158 -16.05 -2.56 20.46
CA ASN A 158 -15.15 -3.02 21.52
C ASN A 158 -13.68 -2.74 21.14
N ASP A 159 -13.25 -1.50 21.31
CA ASP A 159 -11.88 -1.04 21.10
C ASP A 159 -10.87 -1.79 21.98
N PHE A 160 -11.23 -2.07 23.23
CA PHE A 160 -10.34 -2.77 24.18
C PHE A 160 -9.92 -4.15 23.68
N ALA A 161 -10.87 -4.92 23.12
CA ALA A 161 -10.57 -6.25 22.60
C ALA A 161 -9.56 -6.20 21.44
N VAL A 162 -9.71 -5.23 20.54
CA VAL A 162 -8.78 -5.04 19.42
C VAL A 162 -7.39 -4.67 19.92
N ARG A 163 -7.28 -3.74 20.87
CA ARG A 163 -5.97 -3.37 21.48
C ARG A 163 -5.30 -4.57 22.13
N LEU A 164 -6.08 -5.40 22.84
CA LEU A 164 -5.54 -6.59 23.49
C LEU A 164 -5.00 -7.60 22.46
N ILE A 165 -5.72 -7.79 21.35
CA ILE A 165 -5.27 -8.67 20.26
C ILE A 165 -3.98 -8.13 19.63
N LEU A 166 -3.93 -6.85 19.28
CA LEU A 166 -2.73 -6.22 18.71
C LEU A 166 -1.53 -6.33 19.65
N LYS A 167 -1.75 -6.11 20.94
CA LYS A 167 -0.71 -6.29 21.96
C LYS A 167 -0.20 -7.73 22.00
N LYS A 168 -1.10 -8.71 22.01
CA LYS A 168 -0.72 -10.14 21.99
C LYS A 168 0.03 -10.54 20.72
N ILE A 169 -0.37 -10.01 19.56
CA ILE A 169 0.35 -10.23 18.30
C ILE A 169 1.78 -9.66 18.41
N ALA A 170 1.92 -8.43 18.88
CA ALA A 170 3.22 -7.78 19.04
C ALA A 170 4.14 -8.49 20.05
N GLU A 171 3.57 -9.07 21.12
CA GLU A 171 4.31 -9.82 22.14
C GLU A 171 4.59 -11.27 21.72
N SER A 172 3.96 -11.80 20.69
CA SER A 172 4.17 -13.17 20.25
C SER A 172 5.55 -13.33 19.62
N ARG A 173 6.37 -14.21 20.22
CA ARG A 173 7.74 -14.52 19.73
C ARG A 173 7.74 -15.45 18.50
N THR A 174 6.60 -16.00 18.12
CA THR A 174 6.43 -16.87 16.95
C THR A 174 5.49 -16.24 15.96
N PRO A 175 6.01 -15.55 14.93
CA PRO A 175 5.15 -15.02 13.88
C PRO A 175 4.55 -16.16 13.07
N PHE A 176 3.23 -16.28 13.09
CA PHE A 176 2.40 -16.99 12.10
C PHE A 176 2.64 -18.49 11.80
N ALA A 177 3.57 -19.17 12.45
CA ALA A 177 3.82 -20.60 12.19
C ALA A 177 2.66 -21.53 12.59
N ASN A 178 1.73 -21.08 13.43
CA ASN A 178 0.65 -21.92 13.99
C ASN A 178 -0.76 -21.64 13.45
N LEU A 179 -0.96 -20.73 12.49
CA LEU A 179 -2.29 -20.44 11.94
C LEU A 179 -2.70 -21.39 10.78
N ARG A 180 -1.86 -22.37 10.42
CA ARG A 180 -2.16 -23.36 9.39
C ARG A 180 -2.52 -24.76 9.91
N ARG A 181 -2.86 -24.90 11.18
CA ARG A 181 -3.37 -26.16 11.74
C ARG A 181 -4.71 -25.93 12.43
N GLY A 182 -5.74 -25.87 11.64
CA GLY A 182 -7.14 -25.86 12.04
C GLY A 182 -8.01 -26.04 10.83
#